data_bd801d49559e1c071304f89d37cf4bcd
#
_entry.id   bd801d49559e1c071304f89d37cf4bcd
#
_cell.length_a   1.000
_cell.length_b   1.000
_cell.length_c   1.000
_cell.angle_alpha   90.00
_cell.angle_beta   90.00
_cell.angle_gamma   90.00
#
_symmetry.space_group_name_H-M   'P 1'
#
loop_
_entity.id
_entity.type
_entity.pdbx_description
1 polymer ?
#
loop_
_entity_poly.entity_id
_entity_poly.type
_entity_poly.pdbx_seq_one_letter_code
_entity_poly.pdbx_strand_id
1 'polypeptide(L)'
;MLNGRKHFIKVCLSWCLICLFILLAAPAKAQFIGLNVDLAIAYSAAPGNVSGGSVGITHPMPFVPNLGVSRVVFQEKQTNTSTSSSSNKLSLVTDTKIETVNLFYNIPFPVVSIAIGIGGGVMKTNTSLTETSGSSSNSDDSDLSTPVSEGFIHIGLPFWSIIEFHIGYHLMSVSKLDLTNKSGISVTDYSLDKKNYTGGMTTIGVQIAL
;
A
#
# COMPACT_ATOMS: atom_id res chain seq x y z
N MET A 1 -9.02 50.00 16.93
CA MET A 1 -8.92 48.77 16.08
C MET A 1 -8.52 47.48 16.82
N LEU A 2 -8.01 47.51 18.04
CA LEU A 2 -7.60 46.30 18.78
C LEU A 2 -8.74 45.44 19.37
N ASN A 3 -9.92 45.97 19.60
CA ASN A 3 -11.02 45.22 20.23
C ASN A 3 -11.69 44.20 19.29
N GLY A 4 -11.77 44.47 18.00
CA GLY A 4 -12.36 43.54 17.03
C GLY A 4 -11.56 42.23 16.85
N ARG A 5 -10.24 42.32 16.92
CA ARG A 5 -9.35 41.17 16.79
C ARG A 5 -9.48 40.20 17.96
N LYS A 6 -9.62 40.71 19.16
CA LYS A 6 -9.83 39.88 20.37
C LYS A 6 -11.18 39.17 20.36
N HIS A 7 -12.21 39.83 19.82
CA HIS A 7 -13.53 39.21 19.69
C HIS A 7 -13.55 38.08 18.66
N PHE A 8 -12.89 38.28 17.51
CA PHE A 8 -12.76 37.24 16.44
C PHE A 8 -12.04 36.00 16.95
N ILE A 9 -10.91 36.16 17.65
CA ILE A 9 -10.15 35.04 18.22
C ILE A 9 -10.99 34.25 19.24
N LYS A 10 -11.75 34.94 20.11
CA LYS A 10 -12.64 34.24 21.07
C LYS A 10 -13.74 33.45 20.37
N VAL A 11 -14.34 33.99 19.32
CA VAL A 11 -15.37 33.29 18.54
C VAL A 11 -14.78 32.06 17.84
N CYS A 12 -13.63 32.18 17.17
CA CYS A 12 -12.96 31.04 16.56
C CYS A 12 -12.57 29.95 17.58
N LEU A 13 -12.06 30.36 18.75
CA LEU A 13 -11.71 29.43 19.82
C LEU A 13 -12.94 28.70 20.38
N SER A 14 -14.07 29.41 20.56
CA SER A 14 -15.34 28.79 20.97
C SER A 14 -15.85 27.80 19.94
N TRP A 15 -15.80 28.13 18.64
CA TRP A 15 -16.19 27.19 17.58
C TRP A 15 -15.27 25.97 17.51
N CYS A 16 -13.96 26.14 17.65
CA CYS A 16 -13.01 25.01 17.75
C CYS A 16 -13.31 24.13 18.97
N LEU A 17 -13.61 24.71 20.12
CA LEU A 17 -13.99 23.96 21.31
C LEU A 17 -15.33 23.24 21.15
N ILE A 18 -16.33 23.86 20.54
CA ILE A 18 -17.63 23.22 20.25
C ILE A 18 -17.43 22.06 19.25
N CYS A 19 -16.65 22.24 18.18
CA CYS A 19 -16.31 21.17 17.25
C CYS A 19 -15.55 20.03 17.94
N LEU A 20 -14.61 20.36 18.83
CA LEU A 20 -13.89 19.35 19.61
C LEU A 20 -14.82 18.60 20.56
N PHE A 21 -15.76 19.29 21.23
CA PHE A 21 -16.77 18.65 22.10
C PHE A 21 -17.74 17.78 21.30
N ILE A 22 -18.16 18.19 20.12
CA ILE A 22 -19.01 17.37 19.23
C ILE A 22 -18.23 16.13 18.76
N LEU A 23 -16.96 16.26 18.45
CA LEU A 23 -16.07 15.13 18.11
C LEU A 23 -15.89 14.15 19.28
N LEU A 24 -15.78 14.67 20.52
CA LEU A 24 -15.64 13.85 21.72
C LEU A 24 -16.97 13.27 22.20
N ALA A 25 -18.11 13.91 21.90
CA ALA A 25 -19.45 13.45 22.25
C ALA A 25 -20.08 12.55 21.18
N ALA A 26 -19.41 12.34 20.04
CA ALA A 26 -19.83 11.29 19.13
C ALA A 26 -19.95 9.99 19.94
N PRO A 27 -21.11 9.31 19.93
CA PRO A 27 -21.26 8.08 20.68
C PRO A 27 -20.14 7.14 20.23
N ALA A 28 -19.22 6.85 21.13
CA ALA A 28 -18.28 5.78 20.94
C ALA A 28 -19.17 4.57 20.69
N LYS A 29 -19.41 4.22 19.43
CA LYS A 29 -20.01 2.94 19.11
C LYS A 29 -19.16 1.96 19.90
N ALA A 30 -19.77 1.24 20.82
CA ALA A 30 -19.10 0.16 21.53
C ALA A 30 -18.66 -0.81 20.43
N GLN A 31 -17.51 -0.51 19.84
CA GLN A 31 -16.89 -1.40 18.87
C GLN A 31 -16.38 -2.55 19.70
N PHE A 32 -17.08 -3.63 19.63
CA PHE A 32 -16.53 -4.93 19.98
C PHE A 32 -15.34 -5.21 19.05
N ILE A 33 -14.66 -6.31 19.23
CA ILE A 33 -13.63 -6.77 18.30
C ILE A 33 -14.22 -6.78 16.90
N GLY A 34 -13.54 -6.15 15.95
CA GLY A 34 -13.98 -6.10 14.57
C GLY A 34 -12.96 -6.72 13.62
N LEU A 35 -13.42 -7.11 12.46
CA LEU A 35 -12.60 -7.61 11.36
C LEU A 35 -12.61 -6.60 10.23
N ASN A 36 -11.43 -6.21 9.78
CA ASN A 36 -11.22 -5.40 8.59
C ASN A 36 -10.67 -6.28 7.46
N VAL A 37 -11.23 -6.17 6.26
CA VAL A 37 -10.77 -6.90 5.07
C VAL A 37 -10.71 -5.93 3.89
N ASP A 38 -9.54 -5.84 3.24
CA ASP A 38 -9.30 -5.01 2.07
C ASP A 38 -8.87 -5.85 0.88
N LEU A 39 -9.23 -5.40 -0.32
CA LEU A 39 -8.78 -5.94 -1.59
C LEU A 39 -8.02 -4.87 -2.36
N ALA A 40 -6.82 -5.19 -2.83
CA ALA A 40 -6.05 -4.33 -3.71
C ALA A 40 -6.70 -4.30 -5.11
N ILE A 41 -6.93 -3.09 -5.64
CA ILE A 41 -7.53 -2.90 -6.96
C ILE A 41 -6.58 -2.26 -7.96
N ALA A 42 -5.58 -1.53 -7.50
CA ALA A 42 -4.58 -0.90 -8.35
C ALA A 42 -3.28 -0.64 -7.57
N TYR A 43 -2.14 -0.75 -8.25
CA TYR A 43 -0.84 -0.38 -7.73
C TYR A 43 -0.05 0.40 -8.79
N SER A 44 0.31 1.64 -8.50
CA SER A 44 0.92 2.55 -9.49
C SER A 44 2.32 2.10 -9.95
N ALA A 45 3.06 1.41 -9.10
CA ALA A 45 4.38 0.88 -9.43
C ALA A 45 4.34 -0.44 -10.24
N ALA A 46 3.16 -1.07 -10.34
CA ALA A 46 2.94 -2.28 -11.12
C ALA A 46 1.64 -2.13 -11.93
N PRO A 47 1.65 -1.35 -13.02
CA PRO A 47 0.49 -1.19 -13.88
C PRO A 47 0.16 -2.53 -14.54
N GLY A 48 -0.90 -3.17 -14.09
CA GLY A 48 -1.32 -4.50 -14.53
C GLY A 48 -2.19 -5.18 -13.50
N ASN A 49 -2.21 -6.50 -13.51
CA ASN A 49 -2.99 -7.28 -12.57
C ASN A 49 -2.32 -7.34 -11.19
N VAL A 50 -2.83 -6.56 -10.26
CA VAL A 50 -2.51 -6.66 -8.83
C VAL A 50 -3.55 -7.55 -8.17
N SER A 51 -3.11 -8.46 -7.33
CA SER A 51 -3.96 -9.37 -6.56
C SER A 51 -3.52 -9.37 -5.10
N GLY A 52 -4.48 -9.45 -4.18
CA GLY A 52 -4.20 -9.48 -2.76
C GLY A 52 -5.03 -8.47 -1.97
N GLY A 53 -4.59 -8.18 -0.76
CA GLY A 53 -5.28 -7.28 0.13
C GLY A 53 -4.74 -7.34 1.56
N SER A 54 -5.52 -6.85 2.51
CA SER A 54 -5.18 -6.88 3.92
C SER A 54 -6.30 -7.48 4.77
N VAL A 55 -5.91 -7.97 5.94
CA VAL A 55 -6.83 -8.37 7.01
C VAL A 55 -6.36 -7.74 8.29
N GLY A 56 -7.27 -7.12 9.04
CA GLY A 56 -6.96 -6.46 10.30
C GLY A 56 -7.98 -6.77 11.39
N ILE A 57 -7.52 -6.76 12.63
CA ILE A 57 -8.36 -6.86 13.82
C ILE A 57 -8.46 -5.47 14.44
N THR A 58 -9.68 -5.01 14.64
CA THR A 58 -9.99 -3.75 15.32
C THR A 58 -10.50 -4.01 16.72
N HIS A 59 -10.26 -3.09 17.65
CA HIS A 59 -10.72 -3.16 19.04
C HIS A 59 -11.14 -1.76 19.55
N PRO A 60 -11.99 -1.70 20.58
CA PRO A 60 -12.56 -0.44 21.07
C PRO A 60 -11.62 0.34 22.02
N MET A 61 -10.46 -0.21 22.36
CA MET A 61 -9.57 0.45 23.34
C MET A 61 -8.93 1.70 22.71
N PRO A 62 -9.17 2.90 23.24
CA PRO A 62 -8.47 4.11 22.81
C PRO A 62 -6.97 3.95 23.17
N PHE A 63 -6.11 4.56 22.39
CA PHE A 63 -4.64 4.56 22.57
C PHE A 63 -3.91 3.24 22.27
N VAL A 64 -4.61 2.14 22.00
CA VAL A 64 -4.01 0.91 21.50
C VAL A 64 -4.24 0.82 19.99
N PRO A 65 -3.20 0.67 19.16
CA PRO A 65 -3.39 0.54 17.73
C PRO A 65 -4.01 -0.81 17.37
N ASN A 66 -4.84 -0.82 16.36
CA ASN A 66 -5.31 -2.02 15.69
C ASN A 66 -4.15 -2.68 14.93
N LEU A 67 -4.26 -3.98 14.71
CA LEU A 67 -3.24 -4.78 14.04
C LEU A 67 -3.79 -5.32 12.72
N GLY A 68 -2.98 -5.26 11.66
CA GLY A 68 -3.30 -5.84 10.37
C GLY A 68 -2.10 -6.51 9.73
N VAL A 69 -2.39 -7.35 8.74
CA VAL A 69 -1.39 -7.94 7.85
C VAL A 69 -1.87 -7.76 6.42
N SER A 70 -0.96 -7.46 5.51
CA SER A 70 -1.28 -7.37 4.10
C SER A 70 -0.39 -8.27 3.26
N ARG A 71 -0.93 -8.72 2.13
CA ARG A 71 -0.21 -9.46 1.11
C ARG A 71 -0.68 -9.03 -0.25
N VAL A 72 0.25 -8.59 -1.07
CA VAL A 72 0.00 -8.15 -2.45
C VAL A 72 0.94 -8.90 -3.38
N VAL A 73 0.43 -9.41 -4.48
CA VAL A 73 1.19 -10.12 -5.52
C VAL A 73 0.90 -9.51 -6.88
N PHE A 74 1.94 -9.40 -7.70
CA PHE A 74 1.84 -8.98 -9.08
C PHE A 74 2.97 -9.57 -9.91
N GLN A 75 2.71 -9.71 -11.21
CA GLN A 75 3.69 -10.17 -12.19
C GLN A 75 3.95 -9.06 -13.20
N GLU A 76 5.19 -8.92 -13.58
CA GLU A 76 5.60 -8.00 -14.62
C GLU A 76 6.49 -8.72 -15.64
N LYS A 77 6.29 -8.41 -16.91
CA LYS A 77 7.11 -8.92 -18.02
C LYS A 77 7.66 -7.74 -18.81
N GLN A 78 8.99 -7.72 -18.97
CA GLN A 78 9.68 -6.80 -19.87
C GLN A 78 10.39 -7.61 -20.96
N THR A 79 10.41 -7.07 -22.17
CA THR A 79 11.17 -7.66 -23.28
C THR A 79 11.94 -6.55 -23.97
N ASN A 80 13.26 -6.64 -23.93
CA ASN A 80 14.17 -5.68 -24.54
C ASN A 80 14.96 -6.34 -25.65
N THR A 81 15.24 -5.59 -26.69
CA THR A 81 16.11 -6.03 -27.80
C THR A 81 17.52 -5.49 -27.54
N SER A 82 18.54 -6.29 -27.85
CA SER A 82 19.94 -5.87 -27.72
C SER A 82 20.22 -4.62 -28.56
N THR A 83 21.01 -3.70 -28.00
CA THR A 83 21.51 -2.50 -28.71
C THR A 83 22.54 -2.83 -29.76
N SER A 84 23.24 -3.97 -29.62
CA SER A 84 24.29 -4.45 -30.51
C SER A 84 23.78 -5.38 -31.62
N SER A 85 22.63 -6.04 -31.42
CA SER A 85 22.05 -6.99 -32.39
C SER A 85 20.53 -7.05 -32.29
N SER A 86 19.86 -6.77 -33.40
CA SER A 86 18.38 -6.81 -33.47
C SER A 86 17.80 -8.24 -33.37
N SER A 87 18.62 -9.27 -33.54
CA SER A 87 18.20 -10.67 -33.40
C SER A 87 18.23 -11.18 -31.93
N ASN A 88 18.93 -10.47 -31.05
CA ASN A 88 19.04 -10.86 -29.65
C ASN A 88 17.97 -10.17 -28.82
N LYS A 89 17.20 -10.95 -28.08
CA LYS A 89 16.12 -10.47 -27.22
C LYS A 89 16.35 -10.97 -25.79
N LEU A 90 16.10 -10.07 -24.83
CA LEU A 90 16.09 -10.39 -23.42
C LEU A 90 14.66 -10.26 -22.89
N SER A 91 14.14 -11.32 -22.33
CA SER A 91 12.86 -11.35 -21.64
C SER A 91 13.11 -11.47 -20.15
N LEU A 92 12.58 -10.51 -19.40
CA LEU A 92 12.61 -10.47 -17.95
C LEU A 92 11.18 -10.68 -17.45
N VAL A 93 10.95 -11.74 -16.70
CA VAL A 93 9.70 -12.00 -15.97
C VAL A 93 9.99 -11.84 -14.48
N THR A 94 9.17 -11.05 -13.83
CA THR A 94 9.34 -10.72 -12.41
C THR A 94 8.04 -11.02 -11.67
N ASP A 95 8.08 -12.01 -10.79
CA ASP A 95 6.99 -12.32 -9.86
C ASP A 95 7.28 -11.67 -8.51
N THR A 96 6.45 -10.75 -8.10
CA THR A 96 6.66 -9.97 -6.89
C THR A 96 5.57 -10.21 -5.87
N LYS A 97 5.99 -10.39 -4.62
CA LYS A 97 5.12 -10.54 -3.45
C LYS A 97 5.56 -9.55 -2.38
N ILE A 98 4.65 -8.72 -1.92
CA ILE A 98 4.83 -7.79 -0.80
C ILE A 98 4.01 -8.31 0.37
N GLU A 99 4.64 -8.43 1.54
CA GLU A 99 4.00 -8.81 2.81
C GLU A 99 4.35 -7.77 3.87
N THR A 100 3.33 -7.18 4.52
CA THR A 100 3.52 -6.18 5.57
C THR A 100 2.69 -6.51 6.81
N VAL A 101 3.16 -6.04 7.95
CA VAL A 101 2.42 -5.98 9.22
C VAL A 101 2.12 -4.53 9.50
N ASN A 102 0.87 -4.22 9.83
CA ASN A 102 0.35 -2.88 9.91
C ASN A 102 -0.21 -2.57 11.29
N LEU A 103 0.04 -1.37 11.77
CA LEU A 103 -0.58 -0.79 12.95
C LEU A 103 -1.43 0.40 12.50
N PHE A 104 -2.68 0.49 12.97
CA PHE A 104 -3.58 1.56 12.55
C PHE A 104 -4.55 1.98 13.63
N TYR A 105 -5.06 3.21 13.49
CA TYR A 105 -6.09 3.77 14.35
C TYR A 105 -7.32 4.12 13.53
N ASN A 106 -8.49 3.75 14.04
CA ASN A 106 -9.78 4.19 13.51
C ASN A 106 -10.25 5.42 14.27
N ILE A 107 -10.51 6.50 13.54
CA ILE A 107 -11.03 7.76 14.05
C ILE A 107 -12.49 7.85 13.62
N PRO A 108 -13.44 7.59 14.51
CA PRO A 108 -14.86 7.64 14.18
C PRO A 108 -15.34 9.10 14.08
N PHE A 109 -15.96 9.43 12.96
CA PHE A 109 -16.75 10.66 12.80
C PHE A 109 -18.23 10.28 12.67
N PRO A 110 -19.17 11.24 12.85
CA PRO A 110 -20.61 10.93 12.83
C PRO A 110 -21.11 10.30 11.52
N VAL A 111 -20.49 10.63 10.39
CA VAL A 111 -20.95 10.22 9.04
C VAL A 111 -19.92 9.36 8.32
N VAL A 112 -18.64 9.50 8.66
CA VAL A 112 -17.53 8.80 8.02
C VAL A 112 -16.60 8.23 9.10
N SER A 113 -15.84 7.22 8.78
CA SER A 113 -14.69 6.80 9.57
C SER A 113 -13.42 7.08 8.80
N ILE A 114 -12.34 7.34 9.52
CA ILE A 114 -11.02 7.49 8.95
C ILE A 114 -10.09 6.55 9.69
N ALA A 115 -9.41 5.65 8.96
CA ALA A 115 -8.32 4.89 9.53
C ALA A 115 -7.00 5.42 8.99
N ILE A 116 -6.01 5.55 9.87
CA ILE A 116 -4.65 5.94 9.51
C ILE A 116 -3.71 4.89 10.06
N GLY A 117 -2.80 4.41 9.23
CA GLY A 117 -1.89 3.36 9.63
C GLY A 117 -0.50 3.47 9.01
N ILE A 118 0.40 2.73 9.63
CA ILE A 118 1.76 2.52 9.17
C ILE A 118 2.08 1.04 9.22
N GLY A 119 2.94 0.59 8.33
CA GLY A 119 3.34 -0.80 8.26
C GLY A 119 4.78 -0.97 7.83
N GLY A 120 5.27 -2.17 8.01
CA GLY A 120 6.58 -2.59 7.56
C GLY A 120 6.60 -4.07 7.21
N GLY A 121 7.47 -4.44 6.30
CA GLY A 121 7.52 -5.82 5.84
C GLY A 121 8.62 -6.08 4.83
N VAL A 122 8.38 -7.05 3.97
CA VAL A 122 9.35 -7.55 3.01
C VAL A 122 8.69 -7.69 1.64
N MET A 123 9.38 -7.22 0.62
CA MET A 123 9.11 -7.56 -0.77
C MET A 123 10.04 -8.69 -1.18
N LYS A 124 9.47 -9.75 -1.71
CA LYS A 124 10.19 -10.88 -2.33
C LYS A 124 9.90 -10.86 -3.81
N THR A 125 10.95 -10.99 -4.60
CA THR A 125 10.86 -10.93 -6.05
C THR A 125 11.64 -12.10 -6.64
N ASN A 126 10.93 -12.93 -7.39
CA ASN A 126 11.53 -13.97 -8.20
C ASN A 126 11.66 -13.44 -9.62
N THR A 127 12.86 -13.44 -10.14
CA THR A 127 13.18 -12.90 -11.45
C THR A 127 13.68 -14.00 -12.34
N SER A 128 13.03 -14.21 -13.47
CA SER A 128 13.48 -15.12 -14.53
C SER A 128 13.93 -14.31 -15.73
N LEU A 129 15.20 -14.45 -16.07
CA LEU A 129 15.86 -13.78 -17.18
C LEU A 129 16.11 -14.76 -18.30
N THR A 130 15.59 -14.52 -19.48
CA THR A 130 15.79 -15.38 -20.67
C THR A 130 16.37 -14.55 -21.80
N GLU A 131 17.61 -14.89 -22.20
CA GLU A 131 18.24 -14.33 -23.39
C GLU A 131 18.02 -15.29 -24.56
N THR A 132 17.54 -14.77 -25.68
CA THR A 132 17.38 -15.49 -26.94
C THR A 132 18.31 -14.88 -27.97
N SER A 133 19.23 -15.68 -28.49
CA SER A 133 20.16 -15.31 -29.55
C SER A 133 20.03 -16.28 -30.72
N GLY A 134 19.33 -15.90 -31.78
CA GLY A 134 19.02 -16.80 -32.89
C GLY A 134 18.19 -18.01 -32.45
N SER A 135 18.76 -19.21 -32.58
CA SER A 135 18.13 -20.48 -32.16
C SER A 135 18.49 -20.94 -30.75
N SER A 136 19.36 -20.22 -30.06
CA SER A 136 19.81 -20.54 -28.69
C SER A 136 19.08 -19.69 -27.66
N SER A 137 18.71 -20.29 -26.53
CA SER A 137 18.19 -19.56 -25.38
C SER A 137 18.97 -19.94 -24.13
N ASN A 138 19.28 -18.93 -23.31
CA ASN A 138 19.88 -19.08 -22.00
C ASN A 138 18.96 -18.47 -20.96
N SER A 139 18.76 -19.11 -19.82
CA SER A 139 17.90 -18.60 -18.75
C SER A 139 18.60 -18.65 -17.42
N ASP A 140 18.35 -17.64 -16.59
CA ASP A 140 18.84 -17.54 -15.23
C ASP A 140 17.72 -17.02 -14.30
N ASP A 141 17.61 -17.63 -13.14
CA ASP A 141 16.59 -17.29 -12.14
C ASP A 141 17.26 -16.73 -10.87
N SER A 142 16.71 -15.69 -10.32
CA SER A 142 17.22 -15.13 -9.08
C SER A 142 16.10 -14.67 -8.13
N ASP A 143 16.34 -14.92 -6.83
CA ASP A 143 15.47 -14.50 -5.75
C ASP A 143 16.06 -13.27 -5.06
N LEU A 144 15.26 -12.23 -4.95
CA LEU A 144 15.62 -10.98 -4.28
C LEU A 144 14.64 -10.68 -3.15
N SER A 145 15.16 -10.12 -2.07
CA SER A 145 14.36 -9.70 -0.92
C SER A 145 14.78 -8.31 -0.48
N THR A 146 13.81 -7.43 -0.27
CA THR A 146 14.06 -6.04 0.15
C THR A 146 13.04 -5.57 1.17
N PRO A 147 13.43 -4.73 2.14
CA PRO A 147 12.50 -4.17 3.11
C PRO A 147 11.51 -3.22 2.45
N VAL A 148 10.28 -3.21 2.98
CA VAL A 148 9.19 -2.32 2.59
C VAL A 148 8.69 -1.58 3.81
N SER A 149 8.39 -0.30 3.65
CA SER A 149 7.59 0.48 4.58
C SER A 149 6.31 0.95 3.90
N GLU A 150 5.24 1.02 4.68
CA GLU A 150 3.89 1.36 4.23
C GLU A 150 3.29 2.43 5.13
N GLY A 151 2.61 3.40 4.54
CA GLY A 151 1.72 4.31 5.23
C GLY A 151 0.38 4.35 4.51
N PHE A 152 -0.74 4.36 5.23
CA PHE A 152 -2.05 4.33 4.57
C PHE A 152 -3.12 5.15 5.28
N ILE A 153 -4.13 5.49 4.52
CA ILE A 153 -5.37 6.10 4.97
C ILE A 153 -6.55 5.36 4.35
N HIS A 154 -7.55 5.03 5.18
CA HIS A 154 -8.84 4.53 4.72
C HIS A 154 -9.92 5.56 5.06
N ILE A 155 -10.90 5.70 4.18
CA ILE A 155 -12.10 6.51 4.38
C ILE A 155 -13.28 5.58 4.26
N GLY A 156 -14.03 5.43 5.36
CA GLY A 156 -15.13 4.50 5.48
C GLY A 156 -16.48 5.19 5.58
N LEU A 157 -17.50 4.53 5.03
CA LEU A 157 -18.90 4.91 5.14
C LEU A 157 -19.62 3.81 5.92
N PRO A 158 -20.09 4.09 7.14
CA PRO A 158 -20.87 3.13 7.89
C PRO A 158 -22.21 2.92 7.18
N PHE A 159 -22.47 1.68 6.78
CA PHE A 159 -23.71 1.30 6.09
C PHE A 159 -24.77 0.81 7.08
N TRP A 160 -24.34 0.02 8.09
CA TRP A 160 -25.13 -0.39 9.24
C TRP A 160 -24.32 -0.22 10.53
N SER A 161 -24.95 -0.47 11.66
CA SER A 161 -24.28 -0.38 12.97
C SER A 161 -23.03 -1.27 13.09
N ILE A 162 -22.94 -2.33 12.30
CA ILE A 162 -21.89 -3.35 12.34
C ILE A 162 -21.09 -3.47 11.05
N ILE A 163 -21.51 -2.82 9.95
CA ILE A 163 -20.83 -2.92 8.65
C ILE A 163 -20.45 -1.54 8.15
N GLU A 164 -19.20 -1.42 7.72
CA GLU A 164 -18.65 -0.24 7.10
C GLU A 164 -17.95 -0.62 5.80
N PHE A 165 -18.20 0.11 4.73
CA PHE A 165 -17.44 0.04 3.49
C PHE A 165 -16.40 1.14 3.44
N HIS A 166 -15.20 0.85 2.97
CA HIS A 166 -14.14 1.85 2.88
C HIS A 166 -13.31 1.72 1.61
N ILE A 167 -12.69 2.84 1.26
CA ILE A 167 -11.67 2.94 0.22
C ILE A 167 -10.37 3.29 0.93
N GLY A 168 -9.31 2.59 0.59
CA GLY A 168 -7.98 2.78 1.13
C GLY A 168 -7.00 3.31 0.08
N TYR A 169 -6.05 4.11 0.55
CA TYR A 169 -4.88 4.50 -0.22
C TYR A 169 -3.63 4.25 0.59
N HIS A 170 -2.73 3.45 0.05
CA HIS A 170 -1.50 3.02 0.67
C HIS A 170 -0.31 3.57 -0.10
N LEU A 171 0.62 4.17 0.59
CA LEU A 171 1.91 4.60 0.06
C LEU A 171 2.96 3.56 0.47
N MET A 172 3.49 2.86 -0.51
CA MET A 172 4.56 1.89 -0.30
C MET A 172 5.89 2.49 -0.68
N SER A 173 6.87 2.38 0.19
CA SER A 173 8.27 2.75 -0.06
C SER A 173 9.13 1.50 -0.04
N VAL A 174 9.77 1.23 -1.15
CA VAL A 174 10.58 0.04 -1.38
C VAL A 174 11.98 0.48 -1.80
N SER A 175 13.01 -0.15 -1.24
CA SER A 175 14.38 0.07 -1.71
C SER A 175 14.53 -0.39 -3.16
N LYS A 176 15.28 0.35 -3.97
CA LYS A 176 15.49 0.02 -5.38
C LYS A 176 16.10 -1.37 -5.53
N LEU A 177 15.48 -2.19 -6.37
CA LEU A 177 16.04 -3.47 -6.76
C LEU A 177 17.14 -3.28 -7.82
N ASP A 178 18.30 -3.83 -7.55
CA ASP A 178 19.39 -3.94 -8.53
C ASP A 178 19.39 -5.35 -9.11
N LEU A 179 18.90 -5.48 -10.32
CA LEU A 179 18.79 -6.75 -11.05
C LEU A 179 20.10 -7.12 -11.76
N THR A 180 21.08 -6.21 -11.79
CA THR A 180 22.26 -6.34 -12.67
C THR A 180 23.36 -7.24 -12.12
N ASN A 181 23.31 -7.65 -10.85
CA ASN A 181 24.47 -8.24 -10.18
C ASN A 181 24.41 -9.77 -9.94
N LYS A 182 23.39 -10.48 -10.46
CA LYS A 182 23.20 -11.89 -10.12
C LYS A 182 23.12 -12.86 -11.30
N SER A 183 22.97 -12.35 -12.52
CA SER A 183 22.86 -13.21 -13.69
C SER A 183 24.20 -13.35 -14.39
N GLY A 184 24.59 -14.57 -14.77
CA GLY A 184 25.70 -14.81 -15.68
C GLY A 184 25.47 -14.27 -17.11
N ILE A 185 24.31 -13.62 -17.35
CA ILE A 185 23.93 -12.96 -18.59
C ILE A 185 24.39 -11.51 -18.53
N SER A 186 25.15 -11.07 -19.55
CA SER A 186 25.56 -9.67 -19.67
C SER A 186 24.35 -8.78 -19.96
N VAL A 187 23.78 -8.18 -18.93
CA VAL A 187 22.62 -7.27 -19.04
C VAL A 187 22.99 -5.86 -19.52
N THR A 188 24.28 -5.56 -19.66
CA THR A 188 24.76 -4.23 -20.07
C THR A 188 24.36 -3.85 -21.49
N ASP A 189 24.18 -4.83 -22.38
CA ASP A 189 23.75 -4.63 -23.77
C ASP A 189 22.22 -4.44 -23.93
N TYR A 190 21.49 -4.62 -22.83
CA TYR A 190 20.04 -4.50 -22.81
C TYR A 190 19.66 -3.43 -21.78
N SER A 191 19.19 -2.30 -22.18
CA SER A 191 18.78 -1.19 -21.28
C SER A 191 17.69 -1.66 -20.29
N LEU A 192 18.09 -2.40 -19.26
CA LEU A 192 17.22 -2.78 -18.15
C LEU A 192 17.21 -1.65 -17.12
N ASP A 193 16.07 -1.03 -16.95
CA ASP A 193 15.88 -0.01 -15.92
C ASP A 193 15.89 -0.62 -14.53
N LYS A 194 16.60 0.06 -13.60
CA LYS A 194 16.49 -0.25 -12.16
C LYS A 194 15.04 -0.08 -11.74
N LYS A 195 14.40 -1.17 -11.37
CA LYS A 195 12.98 -1.17 -11.04
C LYS A 195 12.73 -0.50 -9.69
N ASN A 196 11.86 0.48 -9.69
CA ASN A 196 11.39 1.16 -8.49
C ASN A 196 9.94 0.75 -8.21
N TYR A 197 9.74 -0.01 -7.14
CA TYR A 197 8.39 -0.43 -6.70
C TYR A 197 7.78 0.49 -5.64
N THR A 198 8.37 1.65 -5.40
CA THR A 198 7.75 2.70 -4.58
C THR A 198 6.56 3.29 -5.31
N GLY A 199 5.40 3.30 -4.67
CA GLY A 199 4.18 3.81 -5.30
C GLY A 199 2.94 3.75 -4.43
N GLY A 200 1.83 4.26 -4.97
CA GLY A 200 0.52 4.25 -4.34
C GLY A 200 -0.30 3.03 -4.74
N MET A 201 -0.91 2.37 -3.77
CA MET A 201 -1.86 1.29 -3.97
C MET A 201 -3.25 1.73 -3.50
N THR A 202 -4.26 1.42 -4.28
CA THR A 202 -5.67 1.67 -3.92
C THR A 202 -6.33 0.36 -3.52
N THR A 203 -7.10 0.39 -2.44
CA THR A 203 -7.86 -0.74 -1.94
C THR A 203 -9.34 -0.40 -1.78
N ILE A 204 -10.19 -1.41 -1.80
CA ILE A 204 -11.56 -1.34 -1.34
C ILE A 204 -11.76 -2.41 -0.26
N GLY A 205 -12.54 -2.10 0.75
CA GLY A 205 -12.69 -3.01 1.86
C GLY A 205 -13.99 -2.88 2.63
N VAL A 206 -14.13 -3.80 3.58
CA VAL A 206 -15.26 -3.89 4.50
C VAL A 206 -14.73 -4.09 5.91
N GLN A 207 -15.26 -3.32 6.85
CA GLN A 207 -15.06 -3.55 8.28
C GLN A 207 -16.36 -4.07 8.87
N ILE A 208 -16.27 -5.15 9.65
CA ILE A 208 -17.39 -5.76 10.37
C ILE A 208 -17.08 -5.70 11.85
N ALA A 209 -17.94 -5.03 12.63
CA ALA A 209 -17.89 -5.05 14.09
C ALA A 209 -18.61 -6.30 14.59
N LEU A 210 -17.97 -7.08 15.46
CA LEU A 210 -18.47 -8.33 16.03
C LEU A 210 -18.88 -8.15 17.50
#